data_41400d52163fd5045d6f150b7f8cc65d
#
_entry.id   41400d52163fd5045d6f150b7f8cc65d
#
_cell.length_a   1.000
_cell.length_b   1.000
_cell.length_c   1.000
_cell.angle_alpha   90.00
_cell.angle_beta   90.00
_cell.angle_gamma   90.00
#
_symmetry.space_group_name_H-M   'P 1'
#
loop_
_entity.id
_entity.type
_entity.pdbx_description
1 polymer ?
#
loop_
_entity_poly.entity_id
_entity_poly.type
_entity_poly.pdbx_seq_one_letter_code
_entity_poly.pdbx_strand_id
1 'polypeptide(L)'
;MHVDKKHISSIIAASILLTASATSLADSTYVGIHGMWTDLKDLDFNVAPGTVESQFDSGVGFGITLGRSIDQFRGELEYSSRKNDIKSHSLNGGATLPGSRGEAKSDAFMLNGYYDIDTNSAFVPYVGAGIGMAKVKFDNFGVAAIPNVLNDSESQFAYQFMAGGEYKFADTWGLFAEYRYFATSDVDVTTTAATGSVSNSIAYKTNNVLLGARFRF
;
A
#
# COMPACT_ATOMS: atom_id res chain seq x y z
N MET A 1 39.32 9.99 -10.92
CA MET A 1 38.24 10.93 -11.26
C MET A 1 36.97 10.38 -10.66
N HIS A 2 36.62 10.84 -9.47
CA HIS A 2 35.49 10.34 -8.67
C HIS A 2 34.25 11.10 -9.13
N VAL A 3 33.29 10.42 -9.73
CA VAL A 3 32.00 11.02 -10.08
C VAL A 3 31.06 10.82 -8.92
N ASP A 4 30.78 11.90 -8.23
CA ASP A 4 29.86 12.04 -7.10
C ASP A 4 28.41 11.82 -7.62
N LYS A 5 27.77 10.72 -7.20
CA LYS A 5 26.35 10.48 -7.47
C LYS A 5 25.51 11.26 -6.46
N LYS A 6 25.42 12.57 -6.60
CA LYS A 6 24.47 13.40 -5.87
C LYS A 6 23.10 13.34 -6.55
N HIS A 7 22.14 12.76 -5.83
CA HIS A 7 20.73 13.08 -5.72
C HIS A 7 20.07 13.79 -6.92
N ILE A 8 19.41 13.01 -7.76
CA ILE A 8 18.33 13.54 -8.58
C ILE A 8 17.02 13.03 -7.96
N SER A 9 16.57 13.73 -6.92
CA SER A 9 15.19 13.66 -6.46
C SER A 9 14.36 14.52 -7.41
N SER A 10 14.02 13.97 -8.56
CA SER A 10 13.04 14.59 -9.45
C SER A 10 11.65 14.31 -8.88
N ILE A 11 11.13 15.27 -8.12
CA ILE A 11 9.72 15.39 -7.84
C ILE A 11 9.07 15.73 -9.18
N ILE A 12 8.54 14.74 -9.87
CA ILE A 12 7.60 14.96 -10.96
C ILE A 12 6.29 15.36 -10.29
N ALA A 13 6.12 16.64 -10.04
CA ALA A 13 4.83 17.23 -9.77
C ALA A 13 4.03 17.12 -11.08
N ALA A 14 3.23 16.06 -11.22
CA ALA A 14 2.23 15.96 -12.24
C ALA A 14 1.18 17.02 -11.95
N SER A 15 1.36 18.22 -12.51
CA SER A 15 0.35 19.29 -12.52
C SER A 15 -0.76 18.84 -13.46
N ILE A 16 -1.69 18.03 -12.94
CA ILE A 16 -2.97 17.78 -13.61
C ILE A 16 -3.78 19.07 -13.40
N LEU A 17 -3.73 19.96 -14.38
CA LEU A 17 -4.64 21.09 -14.47
C LEU A 17 -6.06 20.52 -14.62
N LEU A 18 -6.78 20.47 -13.50
CA LEU A 18 -8.22 20.32 -13.49
C LEU A 18 -8.83 21.63 -14.00
N THR A 19 -8.95 21.79 -15.32
CA THR A 19 -9.75 22.86 -15.90
C THR A 19 -11.21 22.52 -15.60
N ALA A 20 -11.79 23.26 -14.64
CA ALA A 20 -13.22 23.24 -14.38
C ALA A 20 -13.95 23.87 -15.57
N SER A 21 -14.35 23.06 -16.53
CA SER A 21 -15.35 23.45 -17.54
C SER A 21 -16.69 22.91 -17.05
N ALA A 22 -17.56 23.81 -16.61
CA ALA A 22 -18.92 23.47 -16.26
C ALA A 22 -19.69 23.07 -17.51
N THR A 23 -19.92 21.76 -17.69
CA THR A 23 -21.01 21.24 -18.54
C THR A 23 -21.36 19.82 -18.13
N SER A 24 -22.64 19.66 -17.76
CA SER A 24 -23.43 18.42 -17.71
C SER A 24 -23.23 17.42 -16.57
N LEU A 25 -24.27 16.98 -16.10
CA LEU A 25 -24.90 16.15 -15.08
C LEU A 25 -24.18 14.87 -14.54
N ALA A 26 -22.91 14.61 -14.83
CA ALA A 26 -22.20 13.45 -14.29
C ALA A 26 -20.79 13.71 -13.79
N ASP A 27 -20.21 14.89 -14.01
CA ASP A 27 -18.85 15.23 -13.61
C ASP A 27 -18.81 15.77 -12.19
N SER A 28 -18.21 15.06 -11.25
CA SER A 28 -18.00 15.57 -9.90
C SER A 28 -16.55 15.36 -9.47
N THR A 29 -15.99 16.40 -8.86
CA THR A 29 -14.72 16.30 -8.14
C THR A 29 -15.02 15.95 -6.68
N TYR A 30 -14.17 15.16 -6.05
CA TYR A 30 -14.38 14.75 -4.67
C TYR A 30 -13.05 14.53 -3.94
N VAL A 31 -13.14 14.62 -2.64
CA VAL A 31 -12.10 14.17 -1.73
C VAL A 31 -12.61 12.97 -0.95
N GLY A 32 -11.72 12.04 -0.62
CA GLY A 32 -12.04 10.86 0.17
C GLY A 32 -11.06 10.66 1.30
N ILE A 33 -11.55 10.03 2.37
CA ILE A 33 -10.72 9.54 3.46
C ILE A 33 -11.13 8.11 3.77
N HIS A 34 -10.18 7.26 4.14
CA HIS A 34 -10.48 5.90 4.55
C HIS A 34 -9.53 5.39 5.62
N GLY A 35 -10.05 4.53 6.47
CA GLY A 35 -9.29 3.61 7.30
C GLY A 35 -9.22 2.24 6.64
N MET A 36 -8.19 1.46 6.94
CA MET A 36 -8.04 0.11 6.42
C MET A 36 -7.53 -0.86 7.47
N TRP A 37 -7.99 -2.09 7.38
CA TRP A 37 -7.37 -3.26 7.98
C TRP A 37 -6.53 -3.93 6.90
N THR A 38 -5.27 -4.22 7.23
CA THR A 38 -4.29 -4.76 6.29
C THR A 38 -3.76 -6.08 6.79
N ASP A 39 -3.74 -7.06 5.92
CA ASP A 39 -3.17 -8.39 6.16
C ASP A 39 -1.97 -8.57 5.23
N LEU A 40 -0.77 -8.55 5.82
CA LEU A 40 0.49 -8.73 5.10
C LEU A 40 0.78 -10.22 4.96
N LYS A 41 1.06 -10.66 3.74
CA LYS A 41 1.48 -12.03 3.49
C LYS A 41 2.83 -12.31 4.13
N ASP A 42 3.00 -13.53 4.65
CA ASP A 42 4.25 -14.00 5.23
C ASP A 42 5.42 -13.80 4.25
N LEU A 43 6.57 -13.44 4.80
CA LEU A 43 7.78 -13.16 4.05
C LEU A 43 8.89 -14.13 4.45
N ASP A 44 9.58 -14.67 3.43
CA ASP A 44 10.70 -15.57 3.59
C ASP A 44 12.00 -14.85 3.29
N PHE A 45 12.93 -14.87 4.25
CA PHE A 45 14.25 -14.28 4.11
C PHE A 45 15.33 -15.36 4.13
N ASN A 46 16.17 -15.41 3.11
CA ASN A 46 17.36 -16.23 3.14
C ASN A 46 18.41 -15.65 4.08
N VAL A 47 18.80 -16.42 5.07
CA VAL A 47 19.83 -16.07 6.05
C VAL A 47 20.77 -17.28 6.14
N ALA A 48 22.06 -17.12 5.74
CA ALA A 48 22.97 -18.27 5.83
C ALA A 48 23.13 -18.71 7.31
N PRO A 49 22.89 -20.02 7.64
CA PRO A 49 22.72 -21.16 6.75
C PRO A 49 21.27 -21.63 6.54
N GLY A 50 20.25 -20.76 6.53
CA GLY A 50 18.85 -21.18 6.43
C GLY A 50 17.90 -20.12 5.91
N THR A 51 16.60 -20.37 6.07
CA THR A 51 15.52 -19.42 5.73
C THR A 51 14.80 -19.00 7.00
N VAL A 52 14.54 -17.71 7.17
CA VAL A 52 13.69 -17.17 8.23
C VAL A 52 12.35 -16.83 7.63
N GLU A 53 11.32 -17.50 8.07
CA GLU A 53 9.92 -17.20 7.77
C GLU A 53 9.39 -16.21 8.80
N SER A 54 8.86 -15.08 8.33
CA SER A 54 8.32 -14.01 9.17
C SER A 54 6.82 -13.89 8.97
N GLN A 55 6.06 -14.17 10.02
CA GLN A 55 4.62 -14.04 10.05
C GLN A 55 4.24 -12.67 10.64
N PHE A 56 3.18 -12.08 10.10
CA PHE A 56 2.70 -10.76 10.49
C PHE A 56 1.32 -10.85 11.13
N ASP A 57 1.06 -9.98 12.09
CA ASP A 57 -0.29 -9.71 12.56
C ASP A 57 -1.02 -8.79 11.59
N SER A 58 -2.36 -8.87 11.59
CA SER A 58 -3.17 -7.91 10.87
C SER A 58 -2.90 -6.50 11.38
N GLY A 59 -2.66 -5.59 10.45
CA GLY A 59 -2.30 -4.21 10.72
C GLY A 59 -3.43 -3.24 10.40
N VAL A 60 -3.11 -1.97 10.52
CA VAL A 60 -4.02 -0.87 10.20
C VAL A 60 -3.35 0.15 9.30
N GLY A 61 -4.16 0.92 8.60
CA GLY A 61 -3.71 2.00 7.78
C GLY A 61 -4.79 3.05 7.55
N PHE A 62 -4.41 4.09 6.86
CA PHE A 62 -5.31 5.15 6.44
C PHE A 62 -4.91 5.68 5.07
N GLY A 63 -5.82 6.38 4.41
CA GLY A 63 -5.51 7.06 3.16
C GLY A 63 -6.44 8.24 2.90
N ILE A 64 -5.96 9.11 2.00
CA ILE A 64 -6.68 10.25 1.47
C ILE A 64 -6.67 10.18 -0.04
N THR A 65 -7.76 10.58 -0.67
CA THR A 65 -7.91 10.58 -2.13
C THR A 65 -8.42 11.93 -2.62
N LEU A 66 -7.99 12.30 -3.82
CA LEU A 66 -8.57 13.34 -4.64
C LEU A 66 -8.97 12.71 -5.96
N GLY A 67 -10.25 12.80 -6.31
CA GLY A 67 -10.77 12.12 -7.49
C GLY A 67 -11.72 12.96 -8.31
N ARG A 68 -11.94 12.50 -9.53
CA ARG A 68 -12.95 13.02 -10.44
C ARG A 68 -13.72 11.87 -11.08
N SER A 69 -15.04 11.98 -11.08
CA SER A 69 -15.95 11.10 -11.81
C SER A 69 -16.32 11.73 -13.14
N ILE A 70 -16.36 10.91 -14.19
CA ILE A 70 -16.85 11.26 -15.52
C ILE A 70 -17.71 10.10 -15.96
N ASP A 71 -19.02 10.28 -15.94
CA ASP A 71 -20.02 9.20 -16.16
C ASP A 71 -19.77 8.01 -15.20
N GLN A 72 -19.45 6.84 -15.74
CA GLN A 72 -19.18 5.60 -15.00
C GLN A 72 -17.69 5.42 -14.66
N PHE A 73 -16.83 6.33 -15.11
CA PHE A 73 -15.39 6.23 -14.84
C PHE A 73 -14.97 7.21 -13.76
N ARG A 74 -14.07 6.76 -12.89
CA ARG A 74 -13.43 7.61 -11.87
C ARG A 74 -11.91 7.50 -11.96
N GLY A 75 -11.23 8.65 -11.86
CA GLY A 75 -9.80 8.73 -11.66
C GLY A 75 -9.50 9.28 -10.28
N GLU A 76 -8.54 8.68 -9.56
CA GLU A 76 -8.14 9.12 -8.22
C GLU A 76 -6.62 9.22 -8.10
N LEU A 77 -6.16 10.28 -7.43
CA LEU A 77 -4.84 10.33 -6.80
C LEU A 77 -5.02 9.95 -5.33
N GLU A 78 -4.20 9.03 -4.84
CA GLU A 78 -4.27 8.53 -3.49
C GLU A 78 -2.90 8.60 -2.82
N TYR A 79 -2.90 9.03 -1.55
CA TYR A 79 -1.84 8.74 -0.60
C TYR A 79 -2.38 7.79 0.45
N SER A 80 -1.64 6.72 0.75
CA SER A 80 -2.00 5.77 1.80
C SER A 80 -0.78 5.34 2.60
N SER A 81 -1.00 5.10 3.90
CA SER A 81 0.01 4.60 4.83
C SER A 81 -0.56 3.39 5.57
N ARG A 82 0.23 2.33 5.69
CA ARG A 82 -0.14 1.09 6.37
C ARG A 82 1.00 0.55 7.20
N LYS A 83 0.64 -0.14 8.28
CA LYS A 83 1.57 -0.73 9.24
C LYS A 83 1.11 -2.12 9.65
N ASN A 84 2.03 -3.09 9.63
CA ASN A 84 1.85 -4.43 10.16
C ASN A 84 2.98 -4.73 11.13
N ASP A 85 2.64 -5.25 12.30
CA ASP A 85 3.62 -5.71 13.29
C ASP A 85 3.96 -7.19 13.07
N ILE A 86 5.18 -7.60 13.41
CA ILE A 86 5.59 -8.99 13.33
C ILE A 86 4.94 -9.79 14.46
N LYS A 87 4.37 -10.93 14.08
CA LYS A 87 3.84 -11.93 14.99
C LYS A 87 4.92 -12.89 15.48
N SER A 88 5.67 -13.45 14.54
CA SER A 88 6.69 -14.45 14.84
C SER A 88 7.72 -14.61 13.73
N HIS A 89 8.90 -15.05 14.11
CA HIS A 89 9.92 -15.56 13.20
C HIS A 89 10.12 -17.06 13.45
N SER A 90 10.26 -17.85 12.38
CA SER A 90 10.67 -19.26 12.48
C SER A 90 11.87 -19.54 11.56
N LEU A 91 12.71 -20.50 11.93
CA LEU A 91 13.87 -20.90 11.14
C LEU A 91 13.54 -22.20 10.41
N ASN A 92 13.68 -22.23 9.08
CA ASN A 92 13.43 -23.40 8.22
C ASN A 92 12.04 -24.06 8.46
N GLY A 93 11.00 -23.25 8.72
CA GLY A 93 9.66 -23.77 9.03
C GLY A 93 9.54 -24.53 10.37
N GLY A 94 10.54 -24.41 11.24
CA GLY A 94 10.61 -25.08 12.53
C GLY A 94 9.99 -24.29 13.67
N ALA A 95 10.58 -24.42 14.88
CA ALA A 95 10.08 -23.73 16.07
C ALA A 95 10.23 -22.20 15.97
N THR A 96 9.25 -21.49 16.53
CA THR A 96 9.28 -20.05 16.64
C THR A 96 10.49 -19.57 17.45
N LEU A 97 11.17 -18.57 16.94
CA LEU A 97 12.33 -17.96 17.59
C LEU A 97 11.87 -17.01 18.73
N PRO A 98 12.45 -17.14 19.93
CA PRO A 98 12.04 -16.28 21.06
C PRO A 98 12.44 -14.81 20.82
N GLY A 99 11.56 -13.89 21.25
CA GLY A 99 11.80 -12.44 21.15
C GLY A 99 11.71 -11.90 19.72
N SER A 100 10.90 -12.54 18.87
CA SER A 100 10.54 -12.02 17.55
C SER A 100 9.95 -10.61 17.66
N ARG A 101 10.46 -9.67 16.85
CA ARG A 101 10.02 -8.29 16.82
C ARG A 101 10.31 -7.67 15.47
N GLY A 102 9.59 -6.60 15.17
CA GLY A 102 9.75 -5.79 13.96
C GLY A 102 8.41 -5.26 13.47
N GLU A 103 8.48 -4.32 12.57
CA GLU A 103 7.32 -3.77 11.90
C GLU A 103 7.61 -3.55 10.42
N ALA A 104 6.58 -3.73 9.59
CA ALA A 104 6.60 -3.39 8.18
C ALA A 104 5.66 -2.21 7.95
N LYS A 105 6.19 -1.13 7.37
CA LYS A 105 5.42 0.06 6.98
C LYS A 105 5.48 0.25 5.48
N SER A 106 4.38 0.72 4.90
CA SER A 106 4.32 1.11 3.49
C SER A 106 3.58 2.42 3.33
N ASP A 107 4.28 3.41 2.78
CA ASP A 107 3.70 4.69 2.34
C ASP A 107 3.61 4.67 0.81
N ALA A 108 2.43 4.89 0.25
CA ALA A 108 2.21 4.77 -1.19
C ALA A 108 1.51 6.01 -1.78
N PHE A 109 1.94 6.39 -2.99
CA PHE A 109 1.26 7.33 -3.87
C PHE A 109 0.78 6.56 -5.10
N MET A 110 -0.54 6.56 -5.32
CA MET A 110 -1.18 5.75 -6.37
C MET A 110 -2.03 6.63 -7.29
N LEU A 111 -2.05 6.25 -8.56
CA LEU A 111 -3.02 6.70 -9.54
C LEU A 111 -3.98 5.54 -9.80
N ASN A 112 -5.26 5.75 -9.48
CA ASN A 112 -6.29 4.72 -9.57
C ASN A 112 -7.30 5.08 -10.66
N GLY A 113 -7.81 4.05 -11.34
CA GLY A 113 -8.95 4.12 -12.23
C GLY A 113 -10.03 3.15 -11.76
N TYR A 114 -11.28 3.58 -11.80
CA TYR A 114 -12.44 2.77 -11.41
C TYR A 114 -13.51 2.79 -12.48
N TYR A 115 -14.30 1.74 -12.48
CA TYR A 115 -15.54 1.63 -13.23
C TYR A 115 -16.69 1.43 -12.24
N ASP A 116 -17.60 2.40 -12.18
CA ASP A 116 -18.80 2.38 -11.36
C ASP A 116 -19.92 1.69 -12.10
N ILE A 117 -20.54 0.68 -11.47
CA ILE A 117 -21.63 -0.09 -12.05
C ILE A 117 -22.93 0.61 -11.69
N ASP A 118 -23.60 1.17 -12.68
CA ASP A 118 -24.89 1.84 -12.47
C ASP A 118 -25.97 0.81 -12.12
N THR A 119 -26.56 0.99 -10.95
CA THR A 119 -27.65 0.12 -10.44
C THR A 119 -28.98 0.85 -10.37
N ASN A 120 -29.05 2.11 -10.82
CA ASN A 120 -30.22 2.98 -10.62
C ASN A 120 -30.66 3.07 -9.15
N SER A 121 -29.69 2.99 -8.21
CA SER A 121 -29.93 3.06 -6.78
C SER A 121 -28.87 3.90 -6.06
N ALA A 122 -29.06 4.15 -4.77
CA ALA A 122 -28.07 4.83 -3.94
C ALA A 122 -26.79 3.99 -3.72
N PHE A 123 -26.85 2.67 -3.95
CA PHE A 123 -25.71 1.78 -3.84
C PHE A 123 -25.06 1.56 -5.21
N VAL A 124 -23.80 1.93 -5.32
CA VAL A 124 -22.99 1.86 -6.56
C VAL A 124 -21.82 0.90 -6.34
N PRO A 125 -21.91 -0.35 -6.81
CA PRO A 125 -20.75 -1.25 -6.87
C PRO A 125 -19.70 -0.72 -7.84
N TYR A 126 -18.44 -1.06 -7.59
CA TYR A 126 -17.34 -0.66 -8.48
C TYR A 126 -16.20 -1.66 -8.46
N VAL A 127 -15.42 -1.62 -9.54
CA VAL A 127 -14.12 -2.30 -9.64
C VAL A 127 -13.07 -1.29 -10.07
N GLY A 128 -11.81 -1.53 -9.71
CA GLY A 128 -10.74 -0.61 -10.07
C GLY A 128 -9.38 -1.27 -10.11
N ALA A 129 -8.45 -0.53 -10.72
CA ALA A 129 -7.04 -0.86 -10.72
C ALA A 129 -6.21 0.42 -10.55
N GLY A 130 -5.02 0.27 -9.99
CA GLY A 130 -4.12 1.41 -9.78
C GLY A 130 -2.67 1.02 -9.90
N ILE A 131 -1.86 2.01 -10.23
CA ILE A 131 -0.40 1.92 -10.30
C ILE A 131 0.22 3.11 -9.57
N GLY A 132 1.44 2.95 -9.09
CA GLY A 132 2.12 4.03 -8.38
C GLY A 132 3.47 3.63 -7.83
N MET A 133 3.86 4.33 -6.78
CA MET A 133 5.11 4.11 -6.06
C MET A 133 4.82 3.93 -4.57
N ALA A 134 5.46 2.96 -3.97
CA ALA A 134 5.40 2.71 -2.54
C ALA A 134 6.80 2.71 -1.93
N LYS A 135 6.93 3.35 -0.78
CA LYS A 135 8.11 3.26 0.06
C LYS A 135 7.86 2.24 1.16
N VAL A 136 8.52 1.10 1.07
CA VAL A 136 8.45 0.04 2.08
C VAL A 136 9.62 0.21 3.05
N LYS A 137 9.33 0.15 4.35
CA LYS A 137 10.30 0.20 5.44
C LYS A 137 10.10 -1.00 6.35
N PHE A 138 11.22 -1.60 6.70
CA PHE A 138 11.29 -2.65 7.70
C PHE A 138 12.07 -2.13 8.88
N ASP A 139 11.42 -1.94 10.03
CA ASP A 139 12.02 -1.38 11.23
C ASP A 139 12.14 -2.44 12.33
N ASN A 140 13.28 -2.44 13.04
CA ASN A 140 13.54 -3.28 14.22
C ASN A 140 13.37 -4.79 14.00
N PHE A 141 13.56 -5.27 12.77
CA PHE A 141 13.51 -6.70 12.46
C PHE A 141 14.61 -7.44 13.23
N GLY A 142 14.23 -8.42 14.05
CA GLY A 142 15.19 -9.21 14.79
C GLY A 142 14.56 -10.18 15.79
N VAL A 143 15.43 -10.95 16.41
CA VAL A 143 15.15 -11.88 17.50
C VAL A 143 15.96 -11.48 18.74
N ALA A 144 15.66 -12.06 19.90
CA ALA A 144 16.36 -11.71 21.16
C ALA A 144 17.88 -11.84 21.06
N ALA A 145 18.40 -12.83 20.30
CA ALA A 145 19.82 -13.08 20.14
C ALA A 145 20.50 -12.11 19.15
N ILE A 146 19.78 -11.59 18.15
CA ILE A 146 20.30 -10.71 17.09
C ILE A 146 19.30 -9.60 16.83
N PRO A 147 19.40 -8.46 17.53
CA PRO A 147 18.54 -7.31 17.30
C PRO A 147 18.96 -6.57 16.01
N ASN A 148 17.98 -6.00 15.31
CA ASN A 148 18.19 -5.15 14.13
C ASN A 148 18.89 -5.84 12.95
N VAL A 149 18.43 -7.03 12.56
CA VAL A 149 18.94 -7.77 11.40
C VAL A 149 18.61 -7.05 10.10
N LEU A 150 17.51 -6.28 10.07
CA LEU A 150 17.06 -5.54 8.91
C LEU A 150 16.55 -4.15 9.32
N ASN A 151 17.11 -3.13 8.69
CA ASN A 151 16.66 -1.74 8.81
C ASN A 151 16.88 -1.08 7.45
N ASP A 152 15.93 -1.26 6.53
CA ASP A 152 16.06 -0.82 5.15
C ASP A 152 14.77 -0.13 4.67
N SER A 153 14.90 0.73 3.67
CA SER A 153 13.77 1.48 3.13
C SER A 153 13.99 1.76 1.65
N GLU A 154 13.15 1.17 0.82
CA GLU A 154 13.21 1.33 -0.62
C GLU A 154 11.88 1.80 -1.22
N SER A 155 11.99 2.56 -2.33
CA SER A 155 10.85 2.99 -3.12
C SER A 155 10.72 2.10 -4.35
N GLN A 156 9.57 1.45 -4.47
CA GLN A 156 9.29 0.46 -5.51
C GLN A 156 8.04 0.82 -6.28
N PHE A 157 7.98 0.35 -7.53
CA PHE A 157 6.73 0.36 -8.28
C PHE A 157 5.68 -0.47 -7.55
N ALA A 158 4.45 0.06 -7.49
CA ALA A 158 3.32 -0.60 -6.84
C ALA A 158 2.13 -0.67 -7.78
N TYR A 159 1.31 -1.70 -7.57
CA TYR A 159 0.03 -1.86 -8.26
C TYR A 159 -1.02 -2.38 -7.28
N GLN A 160 -2.29 -2.12 -7.61
CA GLN A 160 -3.41 -2.57 -6.78
C GLN A 160 -4.64 -2.88 -7.63
N PHE A 161 -5.47 -3.80 -7.13
CA PHE A 161 -6.77 -4.14 -7.67
C PHE A 161 -7.81 -3.96 -6.58
N MET A 162 -8.94 -3.35 -6.94
CA MET A 162 -9.98 -2.96 -6.00
C MET A 162 -11.35 -3.46 -6.47
N ALA A 163 -12.18 -3.85 -5.50
CA ALA A 163 -13.60 -4.10 -5.69
C ALA A 163 -14.36 -3.64 -4.45
N GLY A 164 -15.44 -2.89 -4.64
CA GLY A 164 -16.16 -2.33 -3.52
C GLY A 164 -17.55 -1.82 -3.90
N GLY A 165 -18.13 -1.10 -2.97
CA GLY A 165 -19.41 -0.42 -3.18
C GLY A 165 -19.48 0.84 -2.35
N GLU A 166 -20.13 1.84 -2.92
CA GLU A 166 -20.43 3.11 -2.28
C GLU A 166 -21.93 3.26 -2.08
N TYR A 167 -22.33 3.68 -0.90
CA TYR A 167 -23.69 4.11 -0.59
C TYR A 167 -23.76 5.63 -0.54
N LYS A 168 -24.42 6.24 -1.53
CA LYS A 168 -24.65 7.68 -1.63
C LYS A 168 -25.87 8.05 -0.80
N PHE A 169 -25.69 8.55 0.41
CA PHE A 169 -26.79 8.96 1.28
C PHE A 169 -27.18 10.43 1.14
N ALA A 170 -26.38 11.21 0.41
CA ALA A 170 -26.67 12.57 -0.03
C ALA A 170 -25.96 12.85 -1.35
N ASP A 171 -26.32 13.90 -2.04
CA ASP A 171 -25.71 14.29 -3.32
C ASP A 171 -24.22 14.56 -3.17
N THR A 172 -23.79 15.10 -2.02
CA THR A 172 -22.40 15.46 -1.71
C THR A 172 -21.66 14.38 -0.93
N TRP A 173 -22.34 13.45 -0.24
CA TRP A 173 -21.72 12.48 0.65
C TRP A 173 -22.01 11.04 0.28
N GLY A 174 -20.98 10.20 0.35
CA GLY A 174 -21.09 8.75 0.26
C GLY A 174 -20.18 8.05 1.25
N LEU A 175 -20.60 6.87 1.70
CA LEU A 175 -19.78 5.94 2.46
C LEU A 175 -19.44 4.76 1.57
N PHE A 176 -18.22 4.25 1.66
CA PHE A 176 -17.81 3.10 0.86
C PHE A 176 -17.11 2.04 1.70
N ALA A 177 -17.25 0.80 1.22
CA ALA A 177 -16.47 -0.34 1.66
C ALA A 177 -15.76 -0.94 0.45
N GLU A 178 -14.49 -1.32 0.60
CA GLU A 178 -13.65 -1.80 -0.49
C GLU A 178 -12.75 -2.93 -0.02
N TYR A 179 -12.60 -3.95 -0.85
CA TYR A 179 -11.52 -4.93 -0.77
C TYR A 179 -10.43 -4.52 -1.76
N ARG A 180 -9.17 -4.57 -1.30
CA ARG A 180 -8.02 -4.15 -2.08
C ARG A 180 -6.88 -5.15 -1.97
N TYR A 181 -6.44 -5.68 -3.08
CA TYR A 181 -5.14 -6.33 -3.20
C TYR A 181 -4.09 -5.30 -3.60
N PHE A 182 -3.02 -5.18 -2.82
CA PHE A 182 -1.91 -4.27 -3.08
C PHE A 182 -0.60 -5.06 -3.13
N ALA A 183 0.26 -4.75 -4.10
CA ALA A 183 1.58 -5.35 -4.22
C ALA A 183 2.61 -4.36 -4.75
N THR A 184 3.87 -4.54 -4.34
CA THR A 184 5.02 -3.86 -4.94
C THR A 184 5.75 -4.79 -5.90
N SER A 185 6.58 -4.21 -6.77
CA SER A 185 7.69 -4.97 -7.39
C SER A 185 8.64 -5.43 -6.27
N ASP A 186 9.56 -6.30 -6.63
CA ASP A 186 10.52 -6.85 -5.69
C ASP A 186 11.34 -5.72 -5.02
N VAL A 187 11.50 -5.85 -3.70
CA VAL A 187 12.33 -5.00 -2.85
C VAL A 187 13.62 -5.75 -2.55
N ASP A 188 14.75 -5.18 -2.92
CA ASP A 188 16.04 -5.78 -2.59
C ASP A 188 16.43 -5.42 -1.16
N VAL A 189 16.43 -6.41 -0.28
CA VAL A 189 16.81 -6.25 1.13
C VAL A 189 18.07 -7.07 1.44
N THR A 190 18.99 -6.44 2.14
CA THR A 190 20.22 -7.11 2.57
C THR A 190 20.10 -7.53 4.02
N THR A 191 20.10 -8.84 4.27
CA THR A 191 20.18 -9.41 5.62
C THR A 191 21.63 -9.63 5.98
N THR A 192 22.06 -9.15 7.16
CA THR A 192 23.41 -9.31 7.67
C THR A 192 23.41 -10.22 8.89
N ALA A 193 24.14 -11.34 8.81
CA ALA A 193 24.37 -12.25 9.90
C ALA A 193 25.87 -12.33 10.21
N ALA A 194 26.25 -12.99 11.32
CA ALA A 194 27.65 -13.18 11.68
C ALA A 194 28.48 -13.93 10.62
N THR A 195 27.82 -14.68 9.74
CA THR A 195 28.40 -15.48 8.65
C THR A 195 28.49 -14.76 7.31
N GLY A 196 27.99 -13.50 7.21
CA GLY A 196 27.99 -12.71 5.99
C GLY A 196 26.67 -12.02 5.69
N SER A 197 26.63 -11.30 4.57
CA SER A 197 25.43 -10.62 4.08
C SER A 197 24.83 -11.37 2.89
N VAL A 198 23.50 -11.50 2.86
CA VAL A 198 22.74 -12.11 1.77
C VAL A 198 21.70 -11.11 1.28
N SER A 199 21.67 -10.86 -0.03
CA SER A 199 20.61 -10.06 -0.66
C SER A 199 19.38 -10.94 -0.94
N ASN A 200 18.22 -10.45 -0.56
CA ASN A 200 16.92 -11.07 -0.79
C ASN A 200 16.07 -10.12 -1.64
N SER A 201 15.32 -10.67 -2.58
CA SER A 201 14.35 -9.93 -3.40
C SER A 201 12.95 -10.33 -2.95
N ILE A 202 12.19 -9.39 -2.39
CA ILE A 202 10.94 -9.67 -1.68
C ILE A 202 9.84 -8.72 -2.17
N ALA A 203 8.71 -9.28 -2.62
CA ALA A 203 7.53 -8.49 -2.96
C ALA A 203 6.67 -8.25 -1.71
N TYR A 204 6.41 -6.99 -1.39
CA TYR A 204 5.44 -6.61 -0.35
C TYR A 204 4.02 -6.76 -0.90
N LYS A 205 3.22 -7.66 -0.32
CA LYS A 205 1.85 -7.99 -0.77
C LYS A 205 0.88 -7.95 0.39
N THR A 206 -0.21 -7.17 0.27
CA THR A 206 -1.25 -7.09 1.29
C THR A 206 -2.64 -7.25 0.72
N ASN A 207 -3.51 -7.86 1.53
CA ASN A 207 -4.95 -7.82 1.36
C ASN A 207 -5.51 -6.80 2.35
N ASN A 208 -6.38 -5.91 1.88
CA ASN A 208 -6.88 -4.83 2.70
C ASN A 208 -8.41 -4.76 2.61
N VAL A 209 -9.04 -4.46 3.74
CA VAL A 209 -10.46 -4.08 3.80
C VAL A 209 -10.52 -2.63 4.25
N LEU A 210 -11.18 -1.79 3.46
CA LEU A 210 -11.27 -0.36 3.68
C LEU A 210 -12.71 0.04 3.98
N LEU A 211 -12.84 1.02 4.87
CA LEU A 211 -14.07 1.77 5.10
C LEU A 211 -13.74 3.26 5.01
N GLY A 212 -14.54 4.01 4.28
CA GLY A 212 -14.26 5.42 4.06
C GLY A 212 -15.48 6.24 3.68
N ALA A 213 -15.24 7.55 3.56
CA ALA A 213 -16.22 8.52 3.14
C ALA A 213 -15.67 9.36 1.97
N ARG A 214 -16.56 9.79 1.08
CA ARG A 214 -16.29 10.72 -0.03
C ARG A 214 -17.17 11.94 0.09
N PHE A 215 -16.57 13.08 -0.12
CA PHE A 215 -17.27 14.37 -0.22
C PHE A 215 -17.10 14.93 -1.63
N ARG A 216 -18.22 15.17 -2.32
CA ARG A 216 -18.32 15.70 -3.70
C ARG A 216 -18.63 17.18 -3.69
N PHE A 217 -18.05 17.92 -4.64
CA PHE A 217 -18.26 19.37 -4.81
C PHE A 217 -18.18 19.75 -6.27
#